data_e94e266ad955a10464b0f7c431de2b9d
#
_entry.id   e94e266ad955a10464b0f7c431de2b9d
#
_cell.length_a   1.000
_cell.length_b   1.000
_cell.length_c   1.000
_cell.angle_alpha   90.00
_cell.angle_beta   90.00
_cell.angle_gamma   90.00
#
_symmetry.space_group_name_H-M   'P 1'
#
loop_
_entity.id
_entity.type
_entity.pdbx_description
1 polymer ?
#
loop_
_entity_poly.entity_id
_entity_poly.type
_entity_poly.pdbx_seq_one_letter_code
_entity_poly.pdbx_strand_id
1 'polypeptide(L)'
;MTATHPRPEQNLEIRVLAMVSVERQGQIRRQLAPLAVIIDFISKAAELSHLALSHRSYHVALLPAALPDNGWWALWGEMALLNPRPEILVYAETASFQLWSGVLEIGGYDVIVEPLTDDELQRAVMRAARSFRERCLENTNE
;
A
#
# COMPACT_ATOMS: atom_id res chain seq x y z
N MET A 1 36.05 17.34 -3.73
CA MET A 1 35.24 16.63 -2.87
C MET A 1 33.83 16.51 -3.37
N THR A 2 33.44 15.38 -3.43
CA THR A 2 32.14 15.10 -3.91
C THR A 2 31.13 15.28 -2.83
N ALA A 3 30.31 16.22 -3.03
CA ALA A 3 29.14 16.26 -2.23
C ALA A 3 28.50 14.90 -2.38
N THR A 4 28.41 14.23 -1.30
CA THR A 4 27.65 13.02 -1.26
C THR A 4 26.20 13.36 -1.37
N HIS A 5 25.76 13.50 -2.56
CA HIS A 5 24.32 13.54 -2.77
C HIS A 5 23.83 12.12 -2.57
N PRO A 6 22.97 11.87 -1.62
CA PRO A 6 22.38 10.56 -1.51
C PRO A 6 21.69 10.25 -2.81
N ARG A 7 21.79 9.03 -3.22
CA ARG A 7 21.10 8.61 -4.43
C ARG A 7 19.59 8.81 -4.25
N PRO A 8 18.89 9.17 -5.33
CA PRO A 8 17.45 9.34 -5.21
C PRO A 8 16.73 8.17 -4.56
N GLU A 9 17.18 6.95 -4.84
CA GLU A 9 16.55 5.75 -4.29
C GLU A 9 16.72 5.66 -2.77
N GLN A 10 17.79 6.23 -2.25
CA GLN A 10 18.05 6.17 -0.81
C GLN A 10 17.26 7.22 -0.04
N ASN A 11 16.83 8.26 -0.73
CA ASN A 11 16.10 9.36 -0.12
C ASN A 11 14.62 9.30 -0.39
N LEU A 12 14.17 8.37 -1.21
CA LEU A 12 12.76 8.29 -1.52
C LEU A 12 12.01 7.77 -0.34
N GLU A 13 11.17 8.63 0.20
CA GLU A 13 10.25 8.20 1.24
C GLU A 13 9.20 7.30 0.63
N ILE A 14 8.88 6.25 1.34
CA ILE A 14 7.80 5.35 0.92
C ILE A 14 6.50 5.95 1.43
N ARG A 15 5.57 6.16 0.53
CA ARG A 15 4.26 6.67 0.88
C ARG A 15 3.27 5.52 0.90
N VAL A 16 2.62 5.34 2.03
CA VAL A 16 1.70 4.24 2.27
C VAL A 16 0.32 4.79 2.56
N LEU A 17 -0.67 4.24 1.88
CA LEU A 17 -2.07 4.49 2.19
C LEU A 17 -2.57 3.26 2.93
N ALA A 18 -3.03 3.42 4.15
CA ALA A 18 -3.47 2.28 4.96
C ALA A 18 -4.91 2.45 5.40
N MET A 19 -5.74 1.47 5.07
CA MET A 19 -7.11 1.43 5.55
C MET A 19 -7.17 0.47 6.72
N VAL A 20 -7.17 1.01 7.93
CA VAL A 20 -7.22 0.23 9.17
C VAL A 20 -8.11 0.95 10.16
N SER A 21 -8.65 0.20 11.11
CA SER A 21 -9.45 0.81 12.17
C SER A 21 -8.58 1.76 12.99
N VAL A 22 -9.23 2.73 13.62
CA VAL A 22 -8.51 3.73 14.41
C VAL A 22 -7.68 3.07 15.51
N GLU A 23 -8.19 1.99 16.09
CA GLU A 23 -7.49 1.28 17.16
C GLU A 23 -6.18 0.65 16.69
N ARG A 24 -6.09 0.31 15.42
CA ARG A 24 -4.92 -0.37 14.88
C ARG A 24 -3.90 0.57 14.24
N GLN A 25 -4.26 1.82 14.05
CA GLN A 25 -3.37 2.77 13.38
C GLN A 25 -2.04 2.94 14.11
N GLY A 26 -2.11 3.01 15.44
CA GLY A 26 -0.89 3.14 16.23
C GLY A 26 0.06 1.96 16.09
N GLN A 27 -0.51 0.75 16.01
CA GLN A 27 0.29 -0.45 15.82
C GLN A 27 1.00 -0.42 14.46
N ILE A 28 0.27 -0.11 13.40
CA ILE A 28 0.85 -0.05 12.05
C ILE A 28 1.94 1.01 11.99
N ARG A 29 1.70 2.15 12.59
CA ARG A 29 2.68 3.24 12.63
C ARG A 29 3.98 2.79 13.31
N ARG A 30 3.85 2.08 14.43
CA ARG A 30 5.03 1.59 15.15
C ARG A 30 5.75 0.52 14.35
N GLN A 31 5.01 -0.38 13.71
CA GLN A 31 5.60 -1.48 12.96
C GLN A 31 6.42 -0.97 11.76
N LEU A 32 5.98 0.12 11.16
CA LEU A 32 6.64 0.68 9.99
C LEU A 32 7.63 1.80 10.33
N ALA A 33 7.74 2.15 11.61
CA ALA A 33 8.63 3.25 12.04
C ALA A 33 10.09 3.06 11.62
N PRO A 34 10.66 1.83 11.61
CA PRO A 34 12.04 1.67 11.15
C PRO A 34 12.27 2.00 9.68
N LEU A 35 11.22 2.04 8.90
CA LEU A 35 11.31 2.40 7.48
C LEU A 35 11.05 3.89 7.32
N ALA A 36 11.59 4.47 6.26
CA ALA A 36 11.31 5.87 5.96
C ALA A 36 9.96 5.96 5.25
N VAL A 37 8.88 5.88 6.01
CA VAL A 37 7.54 5.87 5.44
C VAL A 37 6.74 7.08 5.91
N ILE A 38 5.88 7.56 5.03
CA ILE A 38 4.83 8.52 5.36
C ILE A 38 3.54 7.75 5.16
N ILE A 39 2.72 7.68 6.21
CA ILE A 39 1.49 6.91 6.18
C ILE A 39 0.29 7.83 6.27
N ASP A 40 -0.62 7.71 5.32
CA ASP A 40 -1.93 8.33 5.40
C ASP A 40 -2.93 7.24 5.72
N PHE A 41 -3.69 7.42 6.79
CA PHE A 41 -4.69 6.46 7.21
C PHE A 41 -6.07 6.87 6.76
N ILE A 42 -6.84 5.90 6.31
CA ILE A 42 -8.29 6.09 6.07
C ILE A 42 -9.03 4.99 6.80
N SER A 43 -10.25 5.27 7.18
CA SER A 43 -11.12 4.29 7.83
C SER A 43 -12.31 3.91 6.97
N LYS A 44 -12.59 4.69 5.94
CA LYS A 44 -13.71 4.45 5.03
C LYS A 44 -13.27 4.64 3.60
N ALA A 45 -13.85 3.85 2.70
CA ALA A 45 -13.52 3.94 1.27
C ALA A 45 -13.82 5.33 0.70
N ALA A 46 -14.85 6.01 1.21
CA ALA A 46 -15.21 7.35 0.73
C ALA A 46 -14.09 8.38 0.90
N GLU A 47 -13.24 8.19 1.91
CA GLU A 47 -12.12 9.11 2.14
C GLU A 47 -11.10 9.06 1.01
N LEU A 48 -11.07 7.96 0.28
CA LEU A 48 -10.12 7.77 -0.82
C LEU A 48 -10.37 8.75 -1.96
N SER A 49 -11.63 9.10 -2.20
CA SER A 49 -11.97 10.07 -3.24
C SER A 49 -11.32 11.42 -2.99
N HIS A 50 -11.28 11.84 -1.73
CA HIS A 50 -10.62 13.11 -1.38
C HIS A 50 -9.13 13.06 -1.63
N LEU A 51 -8.51 11.93 -1.33
CA LEU A 51 -7.08 11.78 -1.55
C LEU A 51 -6.74 11.77 -3.03
N ALA A 52 -7.58 11.14 -3.84
CA ALA A 52 -7.38 11.13 -5.29
C ALA A 52 -7.48 12.53 -5.87
N LEU A 53 -8.43 13.32 -5.38
CA LEU A 53 -8.60 14.69 -5.84
C LEU A 53 -7.47 15.62 -5.40
N SER A 54 -6.76 15.27 -4.33
CA SER A 54 -5.65 16.08 -3.85
C SER A 54 -4.35 15.76 -4.58
N HIS A 55 -4.39 14.90 -5.59
CA HIS A 55 -3.24 14.52 -6.41
C HIS A 55 -2.10 13.86 -5.62
N ARG A 56 -2.42 13.27 -4.49
CA ARG A 56 -1.42 12.53 -3.73
C ARG A 56 -1.15 11.19 -4.41
N SER A 57 0.10 10.78 -4.41
CA SER A 57 0.49 9.49 -4.93
C SER A 57 1.04 8.62 -3.82
N TYR A 58 0.82 7.32 -3.94
CA TYR A 58 1.26 6.33 -2.95
C TYR A 58 2.01 5.22 -3.65
N HIS A 59 3.03 4.71 -2.98
CA HIS A 59 3.75 3.54 -3.47
C HIS A 59 2.99 2.27 -3.15
N VAL A 60 2.38 2.22 -1.98
CA VAL A 60 1.77 1.01 -1.43
C VAL A 60 0.44 1.37 -0.80
N ALA A 61 -0.56 0.51 -1.00
CA ALA A 61 -1.83 0.61 -0.30
C ALA A 61 -2.04 -0.67 0.50
N LEU A 62 -2.34 -0.52 1.78
CA LEU A 62 -2.61 -1.64 2.67
C LEU A 62 -4.11 -1.67 2.95
N LEU A 63 -4.80 -2.69 2.46
CA LEU A 63 -6.26 -2.76 2.50
C LEU A 63 -6.75 -4.06 3.13
N PRO A 64 -7.88 -4.03 3.85
CA PRO A 64 -8.42 -5.25 4.45
C PRO A 64 -9.11 -6.13 3.40
N ALA A 65 -9.01 -7.44 3.57
CA ALA A 65 -9.72 -8.38 2.71
C ALA A 65 -11.22 -8.36 2.97
N ALA A 66 -11.61 -8.14 4.21
CA ALA A 66 -13.02 -8.18 4.61
C ALA A 66 -13.58 -6.77 4.70
N LEU A 67 -14.51 -6.46 3.81
CA LEU A 67 -15.23 -5.19 3.82
C LEU A 67 -16.72 -5.52 3.70
N PRO A 68 -17.56 -4.79 4.44
CA PRO A 68 -19.01 -5.04 4.38
C PRO A 68 -19.60 -4.55 3.07
N ASP A 69 -20.72 -5.15 2.68
CA ASP A 69 -21.60 -4.66 1.62
C ASP A 69 -20.92 -4.37 0.29
N ASN A 70 -20.15 -5.34 -0.22
CA ASN A 70 -19.44 -5.18 -1.50
C ASN A 70 -18.48 -3.99 -1.51
N GLY A 71 -18.05 -3.55 -0.33
CA GLY A 71 -17.12 -2.44 -0.21
C GLY A 71 -15.85 -2.63 -1.00
N TRP A 72 -15.47 -3.89 -1.24
CA TRP A 72 -14.28 -4.21 -2.02
C TRP A 72 -14.32 -3.62 -3.43
N TRP A 73 -15.47 -3.76 -4.10
CA TRP A 73 -15.59 -3.24 -5.47
C TRP A 73 -15.53 -1.73 -5.48
N ALA A 74 -16.18 -1.09 -4.50
CA ALA A 74 -16.12 0.37 -4.40
C ALA A 74 -14.70 0.84 -4.12
N LEU A 75 -14.03 0.18 -3.17
CA LEU A 75 -12.66 0.53 -2.82
C LEU A 75 -11.72 0.34 -4.00
N TRP A 76 -11.85 -0.76 -4.72
CA TRP A 76 -11.02 -1.04 -5.88
C TRP A 76 -11.22 -0.01 -6.97
N GLY A 77 -12.47 0.38 -7.21
CA GLY A 77 -12.79 1.42 -8.18
C GLY A 77 -12.14 2.75 -7.82
N GLU A 78 -12.17 3.10 -6.53
CA GLU A 78 -11.53 4.33 -6.07
C GLU A 78 -10.02 4.27 -6.22
N MET A 79 -9.42 3.09 -5.96
CA MET A 79 -7.99 2.91 -6.13
C MET A 79 -7.55 3.13 -7.57
N ALA A 80 -8.42 2.78 -8.51
CA ALA A 80 -8.11 2.97 -9.93
C ALA A 80 -8.00 4.45 -10.32
N LEU A 81 -8.55 5.35 -9.49
CA LEU A 81 -8.44 6.79 -9.74
C LEU A 81 -7.08 7.35 -9.36
N LEU A 82 -6.33 6.62 -8.56
CA LEU A 82 -4.98 7.05 -8.20
C LEU A 82 -4.05 6.77 -9.36
N ASN A 83 -3.30 7.77 -9.77
CA ASN A 83 -2.41 7.65 -10.90
C ASN A 83 -1.03 8.23 -10.55
N PRO A 84 0.02 7.41 -10.50
CA PRO A 84 0.00 5.96 -10.77
C PRO A 84 -0.65 5.17 -9.64
N ARG A 85 -1.22 4.02 -10.00
CA ARG A 85 -1.88 3.18 -9.01
C ARG A 85 -0.83 2.52 -8.11
N PRO A 86 -1.02 2.56 -6.77
CA PRO A 86 -0.07 1.92 -5.86
C PRO A 86 -0.12 0.40 -5.96
N GLU A 87 0.94 -0.25 -5.49
CA GLU A 87 0.89 -1.69 -5.30
C GLU A 87 0.01 -1.98 -4.09
N ILE A 88 -0.86 -2.95 -4.22
CA ILE A 88 -1.88 -3.20 -3.20
C ILE A 88 -1.55 -4.44 -2.40
N LEU A 89 -1.42 -4.26 -1.09
CA LEU A 89 -1.26 -5.34 -0.13
C LEU A 89 -2.58 -5.53 0.59
N VAL A 90 -3.06 -6.76 0.62
CA VAL A 90 -4.33 -7.09 1.29
C VAL A 90 -4.01 -7.84 2.56
N TYR A 91 -4.57 -7.43 3.70
CA TYR A 91 -4.40 -8.17 4.94
C TYR A 91 -5.69 -8.89 5.30
N ALA A 92 -5.56 -10.10 5.83
CA ALA A 92 -6.68 -10.97 6.11
C ALA A 92 -6.39 -11.83 7.33
N GLU A 93 -7.45 -12.21 8.06
CA GLU A 93 -7.30 -13.09 9.21
C GLU A 93 -6.85 -14.49 8.80
N THR A 94 -7.34 -14.96 7.68
CA THR A 94 -6.96 -16.26 7.14
C THR A 94 -6.64 -16.12 5.67
N ALA A 95 -5.67 -16.88 5.21
CA ALA A 95 -5.33 -16.93 3.80
C ALA A 95 -5.93 -18.19 3.20
N SER A 96 -6.58 -18.02 2.06
CA SER A 96 -7.03 -19.15 1.25
C SER A 96 -6.47 -18.96 -0.14
N PHE A 97 -6.41 -20.06 -0.87
CA PHE A 97 -5.98 -19.98 -2.27
C PHE A 97 -6.92 -19.08 -3.07
N GLN A 98 -8.20 -19.15 -2.77
CA GLN A 98 -9.20 -18.34 -3.46
C GLN A 98 -8.98 -16.84 -3.23
N LEU A 99 -8.70 -16.46 -1.98
CA LEU A 99 -8.42 -15.07 -1.67
C LEU A 99 -7.15 -14.60 -2.38
N TRP A 100 -6.10 -15.39 -2.25
CA TRP A 100 -4.81 -15.02 -2.82
C TRP A 100 -4.89 -14.88 -4.35
N SER A 101 -5.47 -15.87 -5.03
CA SER A 101 -5.58 -15.79 -6.49
C SER A 101 -6.54 -14.68 -6.92
N GLY A 102 -7.61 -14.44 -6.17
CA GLY A 102 -8.53 -13.35 -6.47
C GLY A 102 -7.86 -11.99 -6.40
N VAL A 103 -7.04 -11.78 -5.37
CA VAL A 103 -6.30 -10.52 -5.21
C VAL A 103 -5.33 -10.32 -6.38
N LEU A 104 -4.60 -11.36 -6.75
CA LEU A 104 -3.65 -11.26 -7.85
C LEU A 104 -4.35 -11.04 -9.19
N GLU A 105 -5.50 -11.68 -9.41
CA GLU A 105 -6.27 -11.51 -10.63
C GLU A 105 -6.70 -10.07 -10.87
N ILE A 106 -7.09 -9.37 -9.82
CA ILE A 106 -7.55 -7.99 -9.98
C ILE A 106 -6.41 -6.99 -9.88
N GLY A 107 -5.17 -7.47 -9.87
CA GLY A 107 -4.01 -6.59 -9.91
C GLY A 107 -3.41 -6.23 -8.56
N GLY A 108 -3.77 -6.95 -7.50
CA GLY A 108 -3.14 -6.76 -6.21
C GLY A 108 -1.75 -7.37 -6.19
N TYR A 109 -0.92 -6.91 -5.25
CA TYR A 109 0.46 -7.34 -5.16
C TYR A 109 0.62 -8.61 -4.33
N ASP A 110 0.05 -8.63 -3.13
CA ASP A 110 0.21 -9.78 -2.24
C ASP A 110 -0.84 -9.76 -1.14
N VAL A 111 -0.92 -10.87 -0.40
CA VAL A 111 -1.80 -11.01 0.75
C VAL A 111 -0.95 -11.28 1.98
N ILE A 112 -1.23 -10.57 3.06
CA ILE A 112 -0.56 -10.74 4.34
C ILE A 112 -1.56 -11.28 5.35
N VAL A 113 -1.18 -12.35 6.07
CA VAL A 113 -2.08 -12.98 7.03
C VAL A 113 -1.86 -12.40 8.41
N GLU A 114 -2.94 -12.08 9.09
CA GLU A 114 -2.87 -11.62 10.48
C GLU A 114 -2.58 -12.78 11.44
N PRO A 115 -1.91 -12.52 12.55
CA PRO A 115 -1.48 -11.21 13.03
C PRO A 115 -0.30 -10.69 12.24
N LEU A 116 -0.29 -9.38 11.99
CA LEU A 116 0.79 -8.75 11.24
C LEU A 116 2.01 -8.63 12.14
N THR A 117 3.08 -9.32 11.79
CA THR A 117 4.34 -9.18 12.50
C THR A 117 5.13 -8.01 11.92
N ASP A 118 6.00 -7.43 12.73
CA ASP A 118 6.82 -6.32 12.28
C ASP A 118 7.61 -6.69 11.04
N ASP A 119 8.24 -7.85 11.07
CA ASP A 119 9.10 -8.32 10.00
C ASP A 119 8.34 -8.54 8.69
N GLU A 120 7.21 -9.23 8.78
CA GLU A 120 6.41 -9.51 7.59
C GLU A 120 5.87 -8.24 6.96
N LEU A 121 5.35 -7.33 7.80
CA LEU A 121 4.78 -6.09 7.30
C LEU A 121 5.85 -5.21 6.66
N GLN A 122 7.00 -5.08 7.31
CA GLN A 122 8.10 -4.28 6.78
C GLN A 122 8.59 -4.85 5.45
N ARG A 123 8.78 -6.15 5.36
CA ARG A 123 9.23 -6.79 4.13
C ARG A 123 8.23 -6.61 3.00
N ALA A 124 6.94 -6.79 3.30
CA ALA A 124 5.91 -6.67 2.29
C ALA A 124 5.84 -5.24 1.75
N VAL A 125 5.91 -4.26 2.63
CA VAL A 125 5.87 -2.85 2.22
C VAL A 125 7.09 -2.51 1.38
N MET A 126 8.27 -2.97 1.78
CA MET A 126 9.49 -2.69 1.03
C MET A 126 9.47 -3.31 -0.36
N ARG A 127 9.01 -4.56 -0.47
CA ARG A 127 8.91 -5.24 -1.76
C ARG A 127 7.91 -4.57 -2.67
N ALA A 128 6.76 -4.21 -2.10
CA ALA A 128 5.71 -3.54 -2.89
C ALA A 128 6.19 -2.17 -3.36
N ALA A 129 6.87 -1.41 -2.52
CA ALA A 129 7.40 -0.11 -2.90
C ALA A 129 8.44 -0.24 -4.01
N ARG A 130 9.28 -1.25 -3.93
CA ARG A 130 10.26 -1.51 -4.98
C ARG A 130 9.57 -1.83 -6.31
N SER A 131 8.57 -2.68 -6.26
CA SER A 131 7.80 -3.04 -7.45
C SER A 131 7.15 -1.81 -8.07
N PHE A 132 6.61 -0.94 -7.25
CA PHE A 132 6.01 0.30 -7.74
C PHE A 132 7.04 1.15 -8.47
N ARG A 133 8.23 1.32 -7.88
CA ARG A 133 9.28 2.14 -8.49
C ARG A 133 9.75 1.55 -9.81
N GLU A 134 9.93 0.24 -9.87
CA GLU A 134 10.33 -0.43 -11.10
C GLU A 134 9.30 -0.25 -12.20
N ARG A 135 8.03 -0.37 -11.86
CA ARG A 135 6.94 -0.19 -12.80
C ARG A 135 6.90 1.23 -13.34
N CYS A 136 7.13 2.22 -12.47
CA CYS A 136 7.16 3.62 -12.89
C CYS A 136 8.36 3.91 -13.80
N LEU A 137 9.51 3.30 -13.53
CA LEU A 137 10.69 3.46 -14.39
C LEU A 137 10.45 2.85 -15.75
N GLU A 138 9.83 1.69 -15.83
CA GLU A 138 9.51 1.06 -17.10
C GLU A 138 8.60 1.93 -17.94
N ASN A 139 7.59 2.52 -17.31
CA ASN A 139 6.65 3.38 -18.01
C ASN A 139 7.33 4.66 -18.52
N THR A 140 8.34 5.13 -17.80
CA THR A 140 9.05 6.35 -18.18
C THR A 140 9.98 6.11 -19.37
N ASN A 141 10.46 4.89 -19.52
CA ASN A 141 11.42 4.54 -20.56
C ASN A 141 10.79 4.18 -21.91
N GLU A 142 9.48 4.22 -22.01
CA GLU A 142 8.81 3.94 -23.28
C GLU A 142 8.70 5.16 -24.18
#